data_e8512bf1e63332f79de185626c88ccfa
#
_entry.id   e8512bf1e63332f79de185626c88ccfa
#
_cell.length_a   1.000
_cell.length_b   1.000
_cell.length_c   1.000
_cell.angle_alpha   90.00
_cell.angle_beta   90.00
_cell.angle_gamma   90.00
#
_symmetry.space_group_name_H-M   'P 1'
#
loop_
_entity.id
_entity.type
_entity.pdbx_description
1 polymer ?
#
loop_
_entity_poly.entity_id
_entity_poly.type
_entity_poly.pdbx_seq_one_letter_code
_entity_poly.pdbx_strand_id
1 'polypeptide(L)'
;MKALAATVLALSLGLVACTRETPPPGIAFALWDKSHASKPDFAQVDYAYPIPTAEMAKITPEYLATLEQEQIDQIYARLTAGPIPDGAFDGKILLPKGASGKLRLAEIVGGFAGKALELKGLMLDDLGEAIWRGKVFYREERVLRNRIEDLSVLKKMGLVTGEPKKMDFHGKETWLLFPAKLYCGQSLLDARRESIIIDYFFTDEIPGYQENPDFLAGRRGLRVRDEIRMIRPGLYLGRAYLDRGFALNFTLYNKDMDEQGRAAFVKTGQVQEDCWPGTQARKVLASAGG
;
A
#
# COMPACT_ATOMS: atom_id res chain seq x y z
N MET A 1 -50.58 60.03 2.15
CA MET A 1 -50.49 58.61 2.40
C MET A 1 -49.01 58.18 2.11
N LYS A 2 -48.23 57.96 3.17
CA LYS A 2 -46.80 57.59 3.08
C LYS A 2 -46.70 56.09 3.38
N ALA A 3 -46.24 55.30 2.40
CA ALA A 3 -45.98 53.89 2.54
C ALA A 3 -44.59 53.68 3.18
N LEU A 4 -44.52 53.02 4.35
CA LEU A 4 -43.28 52.54 4.94
C LEU A 4 -42.89 51.20 4.28
N ALA A 5 -41.69 51.17 3.68
CA ALA A 5 -41.08 49.93 3.24
C ALA A 5 -40.25 49.35 4.42
N ALA A 6 -40.64 48.17 4.89
CA ALA A 6 -39.86 47.43 5.89
C ALA A 6 -38.84 46.52 5.18
N THR A 7 -37.54 46.79 5.37
CA THR A 7 -36.46 45.99 4.86
C THR A 7 -36.15 44.88 5.87
N VAL A 8 -36.43 43.61 5.52
CA VAL A 8 -36.05 42.43 6.32
C VAL A 8 -34.64 42.06 5.98
N LEU A 9 -33.75 42.27 6.95
CA LEU A 9 -32.35 41.84 6.89
C LEU A 9 -32.25 40.37 7.32
N ALA A 10 -32.10 39.45 6.37
CA ALA A 10 -31.86 38.05 6.64
C ALA A 10 -30.37 37.83 7.03
N LEU A 11 -30.14 37.57 8.35
CA LEU A 11 -28.82 37.14 8.83
C LEU A 11 -28.66 35.65 8.49
N SER A 12 -27.83 35.35 7.48
CA SER A 12 -27.35 34.00 7.18
C SER A 12 -26.23 33.64 8.18
N LEU A 13 -26.54 32.88 9.22
CA LEU A 13 -25.54 32.22 10.04
C LEU A 13 -24.85 31.11 9.20
N GLY A 14 -23.68 31.38 8.69
CA GLY A 14 -22.81 30.39 8.11
C GLY A 14 -22.31 29.44 9.21
N LEU A 15 -22.82 28.20 9.22
CA LEU A 15 -22.24 27.09 9.98
C LEU A 15 -20.86 26.78 9.42
N VAL A 16 -19.80 27.35 10.00
CA VAL A 16 -18.45 26.88 9.79
C VAL A 16 -18.34 25.53 10.49
N ALA A 17 -18.50 24.46 9.72
CA ALA A 17 -18.16 23.12 10.17
C ALA A 17 -16.66 23.07 10.39
N CYS A 18 -16.20 23.24 11.64
CA CYS A 18 -14.84 22.91 12.04
C CYS A 18 -14.67 21.40 11.83
N THR A 19 -14.05 21.01 10.73
CA THR A 19 -13.53 19.65 10.56
C THR A 19 -12.46 19.47 11.61
N ARG A 20 -12.79 18.79 12.72
CA ARG A 20 -11.80 18.37 13.71
C ARG A 20 -10.83 17.43 12.99
N GLU A 21 -9.62 17.89 12.73
CA GLU A 21 -8.56 17.01 12.27
C GLU A 21 -8.39 15.88 13.27
N THR A 22 -8.47 14.65 12.79
CA THR A 22 -8.23 13.48 13.64
C THR A 22 -6.76 13.51 14.07
N PRO A 23 -6.45 13.43 15.37
CA PRO A 23 -5.08 13.46 15.82
C PRO A 23 -4.28 12.29 15.22
N PRO A 24 -2.97 12.46 14.95
CA PRO A 24 -2.15 11.42 14.40
C PRO A 24 -2.15 10.16 15.30
N PRO A 25 -1.92 8.96 14.75
CA PRO A 25 -1.86 7.74 15.54
C PRO A 25 -0.76 7.79 16.61
N GLY A 26 -1.10 7.40 17.84
CA GLY A 26 -0.18 7.28 18.97
C GLY A 26 0.59 5.95 18.93
N ILE A 27 1.48 5.78 17.94
CA ILE A 27 2.25 4.55 17.75
C ILE A 27 3.63 4.69 18.39
N ALA A 28 3.93 3.78 19.34
CA ALA A 28 5.27 3.67 19.91
C ALA A 28 6.18 2.83 19.00
N PHE A 29 7.45 3.21 18.93
CA PHE A 29 8.49 2.54 18.16
C PHE A 29 9.67 2.19 19.06
N ALA A 30 10.28 1.03 18.82
CA ALA A 30 11.58 0.71 19.39
C ALA A 30 12.66 1.61 18.78
N LEU A 31 13.70 1.89 19.53
CA LEU A 31 14.86 2.61 19.04
C LEU A 31 15.56 1.81 17.95
N TRP A 32 16.12 2.51 16.98
CA TRP A 32 16.94 1.95 15.90
C TRP A 32 18.19 2.79 15.71
N ASP A 33 19.25 2.15 15.23
CA ASP A 33 20.48 2.86 14.88
C ASP A 33 20.30 3.61 13.56
N LYS A 34 20.36 4.94 13.59
CA LYS A 34 20.22 5.78 12.40
C LYS A 34 21.45 5.75 11.49
N SER A 35 22.58 5.25 11.96
CA SER A 35 23.82 5.14 11.18
C SER A 35 23.87 3.87 10.31
N HIS A 36 23.09 2.86 10.66
CA HIS A 36 23.07 1.57 9.99
C HIS A 36 21.64 1.17 9.64
N ALA A 37 21.47 0.41 8.54
CA ALA A 37 20.21 -0.23 8.21
C ALA A 37 19.92 -1.43 9.14
N SER A 38 20.15 -1.26 10.45
CA SER A 38 19.91 -2.30 11.43
C SER A 38 18.41 -2.48 11.64
N LYS A 39 17.98 -3.74 11.61
CA LYS A 39 16.61 -4.10 11.95
C LYS A 39 16.53 -4.41 13.44
N PRO A 40 15.58 -3.83 14.19
CA PRO A 40 15.32 -4.25 15.54
C PRO A 40 14.82 -5.70 15.55
N ASP A 41 14.90 -6.37 16.70
CA ASP A 41 14.21 -7.65 16.90
C ASP A 41 12.69 -7.41 16.83
N PHE A 42 12.10 -7.78 15.71
CA PHE A 42 10.66 -7.59 15.49
C PHE A 42 9.78 -8.40 16.45
N ALA A 43 10.27 -9.50 17.00
CA ALA A 43 9.54 -10.25 18.03
C ALA A 43 9.43 -9.42 19.32
N GLN A 44 10.53 -8.77 19.71
CA GLN A 44 10.54 -7.88 20.84
C GLN A 44 9.71 -6.62 20.59
N VAL A 45 9.77 -6.05 19.40
CA VAL A 45 8.93 -4.89 19.01
C VAL A 45 7.45 -5.23 19.11
N ASP A 46 7.05 -6.38 18.60
CA ASP A 46 5.65 -6.85 18.61
C ASP A 46 5.15 -7.06 20.06
N TYR A 47 6.02 -7.57 20.92
CA TYR A 47 5.71 -7.79 22.33
C TYR A 47 5.65 -6.49 23.16
N ALA A 48 6.67 -5.63 23.02
CA ALA A 48 6.84 -4.45 23.87
C ALA A 48 6.05 -3.23 23.39
N TYR A 49 5.76 -3.16 22.10
CA TYR A 49 5.11 -2.00 21.47
C TYR A 49 3.88 -2.42 20.62
N PRO A 50 2.91 -3.16 21.17
CA PRO A 50 1.71 -3.54 20.41
C PRO A 50 0.96 -2.27 19.96
N ILE A 51 0.37 -2.32 18.75
CA ILE A 51 -0.43 -1.20 18.25
C ILE A 51 -1.91 -1.46 18.60
N PRO A 52 -2.55 -0.61 19.41
CA PRO A 52 -3.98 -0.73 19.69
C PRO A 52 -4.81 -0.62 18.40
N THR A 53 -5.93 -1.32 18.32
CA THR A 53 -6.82 -1.28 17.15
C THR A 53 -7.36 0.12 16.88
N ALA A 54 -7.65 0.89 17.94
CA ALA A 54 -8.05 2.29 17.82
C ALA A 54 -6.98 3.16 17.15
N GLU A 55 -5.69 2.89 17.43
CA GLU A 55 -4.58 3.60 16.78
C GLU A 55 -4.35 3.08 15.35
N MET A 56 -4.51 1.78 15.09
CA MET A 56 -4.51 1.24 13.73
C MET A 56 -5.58 1.85 12.85
N ALA A 57 -6.77 2.11 13.40
CA ALA A 57 -7.87 2.73 12.68
C ALA A 57 -7.58 4.19 12.26
N LYS A 58 -6.63 4.86 12.91
CA LYS A 58 -6.19 6.22 12.56
C LYS A 58 -5.08 6.26 11.52
N ILE A 59 -4.42 5.14 11.23
CA ILE A 59 -3.35 5.10 10.23
C ILE A 59 -3.95 5.42 8.85
N THR A 60 -3.35 6.39 8.16
CA THR A 60 -3.71 6.76 6.79
C THR A 60 -2.48 6.64 5.87
N PRO A 61 -2.66 6.57 4.55
CA PRO A 61 -1.55 6.66 3.61
C PRO A 61 -0.69 7.92 3.81
N GLU A 62 -1.31 9.04 4.15
CA GLU A 62 -0.65 10.33 4.41
C GLU A 62 0.23 10.24 5.66
N TYR A 63 -0.30 9.66 6.75
CA TYR A 63 0.49 9.44 7.95
C TYR A 63 1.70 8.54 7.67
N LEU A 64 1.53 7.42 6.98
CA LEU A 64 2.63 6.53 6.61
C LEU A 64 3.68 7.23 5.76
N ALA A 65 3.27 8.15 4.89
CA ALA A 65 4.19 8.94 4.07
C ALA A 65 5.04 9.92 4.87
N THR A 66 4.71 10.21 6.14
CA THR A 66 5.56 11.05 7.02
C THR A 66 6.66 10.28 7.73
N LEU A 67 6.54 8.95 7.80
CA LEU A 67 7.41 8.09 8.60
C LEU A 67 8.75 7.78 7.91
N GLU A 68 9.76 7.49 8.73
CA GLU A 68 11.02 6.90 8.26
C GLU A 68 10.82 5.40 7.95
N GLN A 69 11.69 4.83 7.13
CA GLN A 69 11.57 3.44 6.68
C GLN A 69 11.57 2.44 7.84
N GLU A 70 12.37 2.69 8.88
CA GLU A 70 12.41 1.85 10.08
C GLU A 70 11.09 1.84 10.83
N GLN A 71 10.38 2.96 10.88
CA GLN A 71 9.06 3.05 11.50
C GLN A 71 8.02 2.28 10.68
N ILE A 72 8.08 2.39 9.36
CA ILE A 72 7.21 1.60 8.45
C ILE A 72 7.50 0.10 8.60
N ASP A 73 8.78 -0.30 8.67
CA ASP A 73 9.18 -1.69 8.89
C ASP A 73 8.64 -2.23 10.22
N GLN A 74 8.72 -1.45 11.29
CA GLN A 74 8.17 -1.83 12.59
C GLN A 74 6.63 -1.92 12.57
N ILE A 75 5.94 -1.04 11.84
CA ILE A 75 4.49 -1.18 11.64
C ILE A 75 4.22 -2.47 10.89
N TYR A 76 4.85 -2.68 9.73
CA TYR A 76 4.64 -3.86 8.90
C TYR A 76 4.86 -5.18 9.66
N ALA A 77 5.92 -5.25 10.47
CA ALA A 77 6.24 -6.44 11.26
C ALA A 77 5.17 -6.77 12.34
N ARG A 78 4.38 -5.78 12.76
CA ARG A 78 3.27 -5.95 13.72
C ARG A 78 1.92 -6.25 13.07
N LEU A 79 1.85 -6.26 11.74
CA LEU A 79 0.63 -6.59 10.99
C LEU A 79 0.56 -8.08 10.67
N THR A 80 -0.64 -8.60 10.49
CA THR A 80 -0.92 -9.90 9.90
C THR A 80 -1.39 -9.72 8.45
N ALA A 81 -1.44 -10.81 7.69
CA ALA A 81 -1.84 -10.76 6.29
C ALA A 81 -3.28 -10.24 6.12
N GLY A 82 -4.18 -10.63 7.01
CA GLY A 82 -5.60 -10.41 6.84
C GLY A 82 -6.18 -11.27 5.71
N PRO A 83 -7.40 -10.96 5.25
CA PRO A 83 -7.99 -11.64 4.10
C PRO A 83 -7.29 -11.23 2.80
N ILE A 84 -7.22 -12.17 1.86
CA ILE A 84 -6.81 -11.82 0.49
C ILE A 84 -7.83 -10.84 -0.07
N PRO A 85 -7.39 -9.67 -0.57
CA PRO A 85 -8.29 -8.65 -1.08
C PRO A 85 -9.13 -9.15 -2.26
N ASP A 86 -10.30 -8.56 -2.46
CA ASP A 86 -11.12 -8.72 -3.66
C ASP A 86 -11.55 -7.36 -4.19
N GLY A 87 -11.69 -7.24 -5.52
CA GLY A 87 -12.07 -5.98 -6.17
C GLY A 87 -10.93 -4.96 -6.29
N ALA A 88 -11.30 -3.70 -6.47
CA ALA A 88 -10.36 -2.63 -6.78
C ALA A 88 -9.94 -1.85 -5.54
N PHE A 89 -8.64 -1.55 -5.48
CA PHE A 89 -8.02 -0.76 -4.42
C PHE A 89 -7.23 0.39 -5.03
N ASP A 90 -7.36 1.57 -4.44
CA ASP A 90 -6.52 2.72 -4.77
C ASP A 90 -5.14 2.55 -4.16
N GLY A 91 -4.12 2.88 -4.94
CA GLY A 91 -2.73 2.76 -4.56
C GLY A 91 -2.06 4.10 -4.31
N LYS A 92 -1.17 4.14 -3.31
CA LYS A 92 -0.25 5.24 -3.08
C LYS A 92 1.14 4.71 -2.82
N ILE A 93 2.11 5.23 -3.55
CA ILE A 93 3.53 4.89 -3.37
C ILE A 93 4.10 5.63 -2.17
N LEU A 94 4.92 4.95 -1.39
CA LEU A 94 5.63 5.47 -0.24
C LEU A 94 7.12 5.21 -0.44
N LEU A 95 7.85 6.25 -0.83
CA LEU A 95 9.30 6.13 -1.03
C LEU A 95 10.03 6.02 0.31
N PRO A 96 11.08 5.19 0.38
CA PRO A 96 11.86 5.02 1.59
C PRO A 96 12.49 6.34 2.04
N LYS A 97 12.32 6.70 3.32
CA LYS A 97 12.91 7.88 3.94
C LYS A 97 13.89 7.48 5.04
N GLY A 98 14.71 8.44 5.48
CA GLY A 98 15.71 8.22 6.54
C GLY A 98 17.01 7.58 6.03
N ALA A 99 17.89 7.17 6.94
CA ALA A 99 19.20 6.61 6.64
C ALA A 99 19.11 5.30 5.88
N SER A 100 18.25 4.37 6.32
CA SER A 100 17.99 3.09 5.65
C SER A 100 17.40 3.28 4.25
N GLY A 101 16.58 4.31 4.04
CA GLY A 101 16.02 4.60 2.74
C GLY A 101 17.09 4.92 1.70
N LYS A 102 18.07 5.75 2.08
CA LYS A 102 19.21 6.11 1.20
C LYS A 102 20.09 4.92 0.85
N LEU A 103 20.40 4.06 1.84
CA LEU A 103 21.19 2.84 1.62
C LEU A 103 20.47 1.87 0.68
N ARG A 104 19.18 1.65 0.89
CA ARG A 104 18.38 0.73 0.07
C ARG A 104 18.22 1.20 -1.37
N LEU A 105 18.02 2.50 -1.58
CA LEU A 105 18.01 3.07 -2.93
C LEU A 105 19.39 2.92 -3.60
N ALA A 106 20.49 3.09 -2.85
CA ALA A 106 21.84 2.89 -3.36
C ALA A 106 22.11 1.43 -3.74
N GLU A 107 21.60 0.45 -2.98
CA GLU A 107 21.69 -0.98 -3.29
C GLU A 107 20.95 -1.33 -4.58
N ILE A 108 19.72 -0.81 -4.75
CA ILE A 108 18.95 -1.00 -5.97
C ILE A 108 19.69 -0.43 -7.18
N VAL A 109 20.19 0.81 -7.07
CA VAL A 109 20.94 1.47 -8.15
C VAL A 109 22.26 0.75 -8.43
N GLY A 110 22.97 0.28 -7.39
CA GLY A 110 24.24 -0.45 -7.51
C GLY A 110 24.10 -1.86 -8.11
N GLY A 111 23.04 -2.59 -7.72
CA GLY A 111 22.76 -3.93 -8.21
C GLY A 111 22.28 -4.00 -9.65
N PHE A 112 21.81 -2.90 -10.21
CA PHE A 112 21.29 -2.80 -11.57
C PHE A 112 22.20 -2.01 -12.54
N ALA A 113 23.50 -1.94 -12.29
CA ALA A 113 24.44 -1.08 -13.01
C ALA A 113 24.41 -1.20 -14.56
N GLY A 114 23.88 -2.30 -15.12
CA GLY A 114 23.69 -2.48 -16.57
C GLY A 114 22.29 -2.11 -17.10
N LYS A 115 21.21 -2.27 -16.27
CA LYS A 115 19.83 -1.96 -16.65
C LYS A 115 19.32 -0.65 -16.04
N ALA A 116 19.96 -0.16 -14.97
CA ALA A 116 19.61 1.09 -14.30
C ALA A 116 19.97 2.33 -15.12
N LEU A 117 20.78 2.23 -16.15
CA LEU A 117 21.08 3.38 -17.03
C LEU A 117 19.83 3.77 -17.84
N GLU A 118 19.01 2.80 -18.21
CA GLU A 118 17.72 3.06 -18.89
C GLU A 118 16.63 3.51 -17.92
N LEU A 119 16.64 3.03 -16.66
CA LEU A 119 15.73 3.49 -15.62
C LEU A 119 16.17 4.82 -14.95
N LYS A 120 17.42 5.24 -15.05
CA LYS A 120 17.90 6.55 -14.56
C LYS A 120 17.27 7.75 -15.28
N GLY A 121 16.74 7.56 -16.47
CA GLY A 121 15.96 8.57 -17.18
C GLY A 121 14.50 8.68 -16.71
N LEU A 122 14.05 7.72 -15.92
CA LEU A 122 12.71 7.66 -15.35
C LEU A 122 12.86 7.87 -13.85
N MET A 123 12.60 9.09 -13.38
CA MET A 123 12.51 9.36 -11.95
C MET A 123 11.42 8.45 -11.39
N LEU A 124 11.76 7.57 -10.45
CA LEU A 124 10.80 6.68 -9.77
C LEU A 124 9.62 7.48 -9.17
N ASP A 125 9.86 8.73 -8.81
CA ASP A 125 8.85 9.67 -8.32
C ASP A 125 7.80 10.00 -9.38
N ASP A 126 8.22 10.31 -10.61
CA ASP A 126 7.30 10.70 -11.69
C ASP A 126 6.57 9.49 -12.29
N LEU A 127 7.22 8.32 -12.32
CA LEU A 127 6.64 7.08 -12.85
C LEU A 127 5.58 6.48 -11.95
N GLY A 128 5.83 6.47 -10.64
CA GLY A 128 4.97 5.79 -9.69
C GLY A 128 3.62 6.49 -9.55
N GLU A 129 3.62 7.75 -9.16
CA GLU A 129 2.38 8.48 -8.87
C GLU A 129 1.59 8.88 -10.12
N ALA A 130 2.26 9.16 -11.24
CA ALA A 130 1.59 9.55 -12.48
C ALA A 130 0.95 8.37 -13.21
N ILE A 131 1.47 7.16 -13.07
CA ILE A 131 1.07 5.99 -13.86
C ILE A 131 0.24 5.02 -13.05
N TRP A 132 0.72 4.61 -11.88
CA TRP A 132 0.11 3.56 -11.08
C TRP A 132 -0.96 4.11 -10.12
N ARG A 133 -2.17 3.58 -10.23
CA ARG A 133 -3.33 3.99 -9.43
C ARG A 133 -3.85 2.94 -8.47
N GLY A 134 -3.21 1.78 -8.44
CA GLY A 134 -3.58 0.70 -7.54
C GLY A 134 -3.70 -0.64 -8.23
N LYS A 135 -4.48 -1.53 -7.63
CA LYS A 135 -4.61 -2.91 -8.07
C LYS A 135 -6.07 -3.34 -8.08
N VAL A 136 -6.41 -4.25 -8.98
CA VAL A 136 -7.68 -4.99 -8.99
C VAL A 136 -7.38 -6.43 -8.66
N PHE A 137 -7.96 -6.94 -7.60
CA PHE A 137 -7.82 -8.31 -7.13
C PHE A 137 -8.99 -9.15 -7.61
N TYR A 138 -8.67 -10.37 -8.03
CA TYR A 138 -9.61 -11.43 -8.37
C TYR A 138 -9.30 -12.58 -7.41
N ARG A 139 -9.97 -12.54 -6.27
CA ARG A 139 -9.66 -13.41 -5.12
C ARG A 139 -9.84 -14.88 -5.44
N GLU A 140 -10.92 -15.24 -6.11
CA GLU A 140 -11.25 -16.62 -6.44
C GLU A 140 -10.24 -17.22 -7.43
N GLU A 141 -9.81 -16.43 -8.41
CA GLU A 141 -8.81 -16.82 -9.41
C GLU A 141 -7.38 -16.76 -8.89
N ARG A 142 -7.17 -16.17 -7.71
CA ARG A 142 -5.85 -15.96 -7.12
C ARG A 142 -4.91 -15.15 -8.02
N VAL A 143 -5.44 -14.15 -8.68
CA VAL A 143 -4.68 -13.22 -9.53
C VAL A 143 -5.07 -11.78 -9.27
N LEU A 144 -4.22 -10.87 -9.71
CA LEU A 144 -4.53 -9.44 -9.76
C LEU A 144 -4.02 -8.82 -11.06
N ARG A 145 -4.42 -7.55 -11.28
CA ARG A 145 -3.85 -6.67 -12.30
C ARG A 145 -3.64 -5.29 -11.72
N ASN A 146 -2.59 -4.60 -12.19
CA ASN A 146 -2.34 -3.22 -11.82
C ASN A 146 -3.25 -2.28 -12.64
N ARG A 147 -3.74 -1.25 -11.98
CA ARG A 147 -4.50 -0.15 -12.59
C ARG A 147 -3.53 0.93 -13.03
N ILE A 148 -3.58 1.25 -14.31
CA ILE A 148 -2.75 2.28 -14.93
C ILE A 148 -3.68 3.30 -15.58
N GLU A 149 -3.51 4.58 -15.31
CA GLU A 149 -4.35 5.65 -15.87
C GLU A 149 -3.67 6.41 -17.02
N ASP A 150 -2.33 6.36 -17.09
CA ASP A 150 -1.58 7.01 -18.15
C ASP A 150 -0.57 6.04 -18.78
N LEU A 151 -0.75 5.78 -20.06
CA LEU A 151 0.18 4.95 -20.83
C LEU A 151 1.27 5.76 -21.54
N SER A 152 1.28 7.08 -21.42
CA SER A 152 2.16 7.96 -22.21
C SER A 152 3.63 7.62 -22.03
N VAL A 153 4.04 7.31 -20.80
CA VAL A 153 5.42 6.92 -20.48
C VAL A 153 5.75 5.56 -21.07
N LEU A 154 4.87 4.56 -20.90
CA LEU A 154 5.07 3.22 -21.44
C LEU A 154 5.08 3.22 -22.97
N LYS A 155 4.25 4.06 -23.60
CA LYS A 155 4.25 4.27 -25.07
C LYS A 155 5.53 4.93 -25.56
N LYS A 156 6.03 5.97 -24.87
CA LYS A 156 7.29 6.64 -25.20
C LYS A 156 8.49 5.67 -25.13
N MET A 157 8.42 4.69 -24.23
CA MET A 157 9.43 3.65 -24.08
C MET A 157 9.27 2.51 -25.11
N GLY A 158 8.25 2.53 -25.95
CA GLY A 158 7.95 1.44 -26.88
C GLY A 158 7.48 0.14 -26.21
N LEU A 159 7.03 0.22 -24.95
CA LEU A 159 6.65 -0.94 -24.13
C LEU A 159 5.16 -1.29 -24.25
N VAL A 160 4.35 -0.44 -24.82
CA VAL A 160 2.92 -0.71 -25.09
C VAL A 160 2.73 -0.88 -26.59
N THR A 161 2.32 -2.08 -26.97
CA THR A 161 1.88 -2.42 -28.32
C THR A 161 0.44 -2.93 -28.26
N GLY A 162 -0.47 -2.36 -29.08
CA GLY A 162 -1.89 -2.73 -29.08
C GLY A 162 -2.72 -1.95 -28.04
N GLU A 163 -3.94 -2.43 -27.79
CA GLU A 163 -4.89 -1.86 -26.84
C GLU A 163 -5.00 -2.77 -25.60
N PRO A 164 -4.37 -2.42 -24.47
CA PRO A 164 -4.51 -3.17 -23.23
C PRO A 164 -5.96 -3.20 -22.74
N LYS A 165 -6.33 -4.21 -21.96
CA LYS A 165 -7.66 -4.29 -21.37
C LYS A 165 -7.94 -3.11 -20.45
N LYS A 166 -9.05 -2.44 -20.66
CA LYS A 166 -9.58 -1.38 -19.79
C LYS A 166 -10.71 -1.88 -18.90
N MET A 167 -10.93 -1.18 -17.81
CA MET A 167 -12.12 -1.29 -16.97
C MET A 167 -12.59 0.11 -16.56
N ASP A 168 -13.88 0.28 -16.28
CA ASP A 168 -14.38 1.45 -15.57
C ASP A 168 -14.09 1.30 -14.07
N PHE A 169 -13.58 2.35 -13.46
CA PHE A 169 -13.39 2.44 -12.03
C PHE A 169 -13.79 3.84 -11.55
N HIS A 170 -14.92 3.92 -10.83
CA HIS A 170 -15.50 5.19 -10.38
C HIS A 170 -15.69 6.22 -11.49
N GLY A 171 -16.18 5.79 -12.64
CA GLY A 171 -16.43 6.65 -13.81
C GLY A 171 -15.18 7.02 -14.61
N LYS A 172 -14.03 6.39 -14.34
CA LYS A 172 -12.79 6.55 -15.11
C LYS A 172 -12.39 5.25 -15.77
N GLU A 173 -12.14 5.29 -17.07
CA GLU A 173 -11.50 4.19 -17.76
C GLU A 173 -10.02 4.08 -17.36
N THR A 174 -9.59 2.89 -16.98
CA THR A 174 -8.21 2.58 -16.59
C THR A 174 -7.72 1.31 -17.28
N TRP A 175 -6.42 1.19 -17.50
CA TRP A 175 -5.82 -0.02 -18.06
C TRP A 175 -5.45 -1.02 -16.97
N LEU A 176 -5.64 -2.30 -17.27
CA LEU A 176 -5.26 -3.41 -16.41
C LEU A 176 -4.03 -4.12 -16.98
N LEU A 177 -2.87 -3.85 -16.39
CA LEU A 177 -1.58 -4.37 -16.83
C LEU A 177 -0.88 -5.15 -15.72
N PHE A 178 0.23 -5.79 -16.07
CA PHE A 178 1.10 -6.51 -15.14
C PHE A 178 0.32 -7.47 -14.24
N PRO A 179 -0.24 -8.56 -14.81
CA PRO A 179 -0.93 -9.56 -14.01
C PRO A 179 0.05 -10.28 -13.08
N ALA A 180 -0.42 -10.65 -11.87
CA ALA A 180 0.36 -11.37 -10.88
C ALA A 180 -0.47 -12.45 -10.19
N LYS A 181 0.20 -13.51 -9.71
CA LYS A 181 -0.40 -14.56 -8.88
C LYS A 181 -0.46 -14.11 -7.41
N LEU A 182 -1.47 -14.61 -6.69
CA LEU A 182 -1.69 -14.34 -5.27
C LEU A 182 -1.60 -15.63 -4.46
N TYR A 183 -0.77 -15.63 -3.43
CA TYR A 183 -0.68 -16.75 -2.49
C TYR A 183 -0.13 -16.29 -1.13
N CYS A 184 -0.25 -17.16 -0.12
CA CYS A 184 0.36 -16.94 1.18
C CYS A 184 1.83 -17.37 1.16
N GLY A 185 2.71 -16.57 1.75
CA GLY A 185 4.13 -16.90 1.82
C GLY A 185 4.89 -16.04 2.82
N GLN A 186 6.11 -16.47 3.13
CA GLN A 186 6.95 -15.76 4.07
C GLN A 186 7.38 -14.40 3.56
N SER A 187 7.36 -13.40 4.43
CA SER A 187 7.86 -12.07 4.14
C SER A 187 9.39 -12.05 4.13
N LEU A 188 9.96 -11.30 3.19
CA LEU A 188 11.41 -11.05 3.15
C LEU A 188 11.87 -10.11 4.27
N LEU A 189 10.97 -9.30 4.83
CA LEU A 189 11.29 -8.46 5.97
C LEU A 189 11.24 -9.23 7.29
N ASP A 190 10.16 -10.00 7.50
CA ASP A 190 9.82 -10.63 8.77
C ASP A 190 9.12 -11.98 8.54
N ALA A 191 9.90 -13.05 8.59
CA ALA A 191 9.43 -14.41 8.34
C ALA A 191 8.64 -15.04 9.50
N ARG A 192 8.41 -14.34 10.62
CA ARG A 192 7.66 -14.87 11.78
C ARG A 192 6.19 -15.15 11.47
N ARG A 193 5.66 -14.56 10.40
CA ARG A 193 4.30 -14.76 9.90
C ARG A 193 4.25 -14.55 8.38
N GLU A 194 3.26 -15.11 7.74
CA GLU A 194 3.06 -14.94 6.31
C GLU A 194 2.53 -13.56 5.95
N SER A 195 2.69 -13.23 4.69
CA SER A 195 2.08 -12.11 3.99
C SER A 195 1.31 -12.64 2.80
N ILE A 196 0.40 -11.85 2.26
CA ILE A 196 -0.13 -12.09 0.92
C ILE A 196 0.96 -11.68 -0.06
N ILE A 197 1.43 -12.63 -0.84
CA ILE A 197 2.44 -12.44 -1.87
C ILE A 197 1.74 -12.13 -3.19
N ILE A 198 2.23 -11.11 -3.86
CA ILE A 198 1.85 -10.70 -5.21
C ILE A 198 3.05 -11.00 -6.08
N ASP A 199 3.00 -12.10 -6.81
CA ASP A 199 4.13 -12.64 -7.55
C ASP A 199 3.96 -12.44 -9.05
N TYR A 200 4.80 -11.56 -9.59
CA TYR A 200 4.82 -11.26 -11.02
C TYR A 200 5.73 -12.20 -11.81
N PHE A 201 6.51 -13.05 -11.14
CA PHE A 201 7.45 -13.95 -11.82
C PHE A 201 6.76 -14.81 -12.88
N PHE A 202 5.52 -15.23 -12.60
CA PHE A 202 4.71 -16.07 -13.48
C PHE A 202 3.67 -15.30 -14.29
N THR A 203 3.89 -14.01 -14.54
CA THR A 203 2.93 -13.13 -15.25
C THR A 203 2.56 -13.68 -16.63
N ASP A 204 3.50 -14.31 -17.32
CA ASP A 204 3.33 -14.89 -18.66
C ASP A 204 2.48 -16.19 -18.70
N GLU A 205 2.11 -16.73 -17.54
CA GLU A 205 1.20 -17.87 -17.41
C GLU A 205 -0.26 -17.45 -17.15
N ILE A 206 -0.51 -16.15 -16.93
CA ILE A 206 -1.84 -15.65 -16.55
C ILE A 206 -2.64 -15.28 -17.80
N PRO A 207 -3.91 -15.75 -17.94
CA PRO A 207 -4.74 -15.41 -19.07
C PRO A 207 -4.84 -13.90 -19.32
N GLY A 208 -4.66 -13.49 -20.60
CA GLY A 208 -4.65 -12.08 -20.98
C GLY A 208 -3.34 -11.36 -20.71
N TYR A 209 -2.26 -12.09 -20.45
CA TYR A 209 -0.90 -11.56 -20.49
C TYR A 209 -0.59 -10.94 -21.87
N GLN A 210 0.10 -9.81 -21.85
CA GLN A 210 0.58 -9.14 -23.03
C GLN A 210 2.09 -8.98 -22.93
N GLU A 211 2.85 -9.52 -23.91
CA GLU A 211 4.31 -9.50 -23.88
C GLU A 211 4.84 -8.10 -23.54
N ASN A 212 4.31 -7.08 -24.20
CA ASN A 212 4.60 -5.68 -23.92
C ASN A 212 3.33 -4.98 -23.39
N PRO A 213 3.31 -4.44 -22.14
CA PRO A 213 4.48 -4.23 -21.26
C PRO A 213 4.66 -5.28 -20.15
N ASP A 214 3.82 -6.31 -20.03
CA ASP A 214 3.74 -7.16 -18.84
C ASP A 214 5.05 -7.91 -18.51
N PHE A 215 5.88 -8.19 -19.54
CA PHE A 215 7.19 -8.86 -19.34
C PHE A 215 8.10 -8.13 -18.36
N LEU A 216 7.96 -6.78 -18.26
CA LEU A 216 8.80 -5.97 -17.39
C LEU A 216 8.73 -6.39 -15.92
N ALA A 217 7.54 -6.75 -15.44
CA ALA A 217 7.37 -7.17 -14.06
C ALA A 217 7.80 -8.62 -13.83
N GLY A 218 7.80 -9.46 -14.88
CA GLY A 218 7.99 -10.89 -14.83
C GLY A 218 9.44 -11.38 -14.75
N ARG A 219 9.58 -12.71 -14.90
CA ARG A 219 10.86 -13.45 -14.80
C ARG A 219 11.92 -13.03 -15.82
N ARG A 220 11.50 -12.45 -16.94
CA ARG A 220 12.39 -11.93 -17.98
C ARG A 220 12.71 -10.44 -17.82
N GLY A 221 12.04 -9.76 -16.90
CA GLY A 221 12.21 -8.35 -16.57
C GLY A 221 12.80 -8.12 -15.19
N LEU A 222 12.08 -7.32 -14.39
CA LEU A 222 12.52 -6.87 -13.06
C LEU A 222 12.28 -7.90 -11.95
N ARG A 223 11.55 -8.97 -12.22
CA ARG A 223 11.18 -10.01 -11.23
C ARG A 223 10.52 -9.39 -10.01
N VAL A 224 9.50 -8.58 -10.26
CA VAL A 224 8.80 -7.87 -9.20
C VAL A 224 8.09 -8.88 -8.28
N ARG A 225 8.22 -8.65 -6.99
CA ARG A 225 7.49 -9.35 -5.94
C ARG A 225 7.01 -8.34 -4.92
N ASP A 226 5.71 -8.28 -4.72
CA ASP A 226 5.13 -7.48 -3.66
C ASP A 226 4.68 -8.38 -2.51
N GLU A 227 4.63 -7.78 -1.32
CA GLU A 227 4.07 -8.38 -0.12
C GLU A 227 3.11 -7.39 0.51
N ILE A 228 1.93 -7.84 0.93
CA ILE A 228 0.98 -6.98 1.63
C ILE A 228 0.53 -7.59 2.96
N ARG A 229 0.33 -6.72 3.96
CA ARG A 229 -0.30 -7.03 5.25
C ARG A 229 -1.38 -6.01 5.55
N MET A 230 -2.44 -6.44 6.22
CA MET A 230 -3.58 -5.58 6.48
C MET A 230 -3.35 -4.73 7.73
N ILE A 231 -3.51 -3.42 7.61
CA ILE A 231 -3.57 -2.49 8.74
C ILE A 231 -4.94 -2.62 9.42
N ARG A 232 -6.01 -2.49 8.63
CA ARG A 232 -7.41 -2.64 9.00
C ARG A 232 -8.23 -3.02 7.78
N PRO A 233 -9.50 -3.38 7.92
CA PRO A 233 -10.37 -3.62 6.76
C PRO A 233 -10.26 -2.49 5.74
N GLY A 234 -10.08 -2.84 4.48
CA GLY A 234 -9.93 -1.89 3.37
C GLY A 234 -8.57 -1.19 3.25
N LEU A 235 -7.63 -1.33 4.19
CA LEU A 235 -6.30 -0.70 4.11
C LEU A 235 -5.18 -1.73 4.32
N TYR A 236 -4.34 -1.88 3.31
CA TYR A 236 -3.14 -2.72 3.33
C TYR A 236 -1.88 -1.88 3.20
N LEU A 237 -0.83 -2.27 3.90
CA LEU A 237 0.53 -1.78 3.72
C LEU A 237 1.30 -2.82 2.90
N GLY A 238 1.89 -2.36 1.80
CA GLY A 238 2.65 -3.18 0.88
C GLY A 238 4.12 -2.84 0.84
N ARG A 239 4.91 -3.81 0.39
CA ARG A 239 6.35 -3.71 0.15
C ARG A 239 6.64 -4.29 -1.22
N ALA A 240 7.32 -3.53 -2.06
CA ALA A 240 7.74 -3.98 -3.38
C ALA A 240 9.22 -4.33 -3.39
N TYR A 241 9.54 -5.43 -4.04
CA TYR A 241 10.89 -5.92 -4.23
C TYR A 241 11.16 -6.11 -5.73
N LEU A 242 12.37 -5.77 -6.13
CA LEU A 242 12.92 -6.09 -7.45
C LEU A 242 13.92 -7.23 -7.25
N ASP A 243 13.57 -8.42 -7.73
CA ASP A 243 14.21 -9.68 -7.35
C ASP A 243 14.12 -9.88 -5.82
N ARG A 244 15.18 -9.65 -5.06
CA ARG A 244 15.19 -9.68 -3.59
C ARG A 244 15.51 -8.34 -2.95
N GLY A 245 15.84 -7.33 -3.74
CA GLY A 245 16.13 -5.98 -3.27
C GLY A 245 14.84 -5.23 -2.95
N PHE A 246 14.73 -4.72 -1.73
CA PHE A 246 13.60 -3.86 -1.35
C PHE A 246 13.64 -2.55 -2.16
N ALA A 247 12.55 -2.22 -2.83
CA ALA A 247 12.43 -1.01 -3.64
C ALA A 247 11.67 0.13 -2.92
N LEU A 248 10.43 -0.14 -2.55
CA LEU A 248 9.55 0.88 -1.95
C LEU A 248 8.43 0.23 -1.12
N ASN A 249 7.74 1.07 -0.35
CA ASN A 249 6.46 0.69 0.22
C ASN A 249 5.31 1.26 -0.62
N PHE A 250 4.12 0.73 -0.41
CA PHE A 250 2.89 1.29 -0.97
C PHE A 250 1.71 0.99 -0.07
N THR A 251 0.61 1.68 -0.27
CA THR A 251 -0.66 1.36 0.36
C THR A 251 -1.68 0.98 -0.70
N LEU A 252 -2.63 0.15 -0.28
CA LEU A 252 -3.82 -0.20 -1.06
C LEU A 252 -5.03 0.12 -0.20
N TYR A 253 -5.92 0.96 -0.71
CA TYR A 253 -7.08 1.44 0.02
C TYR A 253 -8.38 1.23 -0.74
N ASN A 254 -9.35 0.62 -0.07
CA ASN A 254 -10.73 0.51 -0.52
C ASN A 254 -11.63 1.16 0.53
N LYS A 255 -12.21 2.30 0.18
CA LYS A 255 -13.00 3.12 1.07
C LYS A 255 -14.25 2.40 1.58
N ASP A 256 -14.96 1.72 0.70
CA ASP A 256 -16.23 1.06 1.05
C ASP A 256 -16.00 -0.08 2.05
N MET A 257 -14.94 -0.88 1.85
CA MET A 257 -14.55 -1.92 2.81
C MET A 257 -14.13 -1.35 4.15
N ASP A 258 -13.43 -0.21 4.15
CA ASP A 258 -13.03 0.48 5.38
C ASP A 258 -14.26 1.01 6.15
N GLU A 259 -15.17 1.68 5.48
CA GLU A 259 -16.40 2.20 6.09
C GLU A 259 -17.25 1.08 6.68
N GLN A 260 -17.37 -0.05 6.01
CA GLN A 260 -18.13 -1.21 6.46
C GLN A 260 -17.48 -1.95 7.63
N GLY A 261 -16.14 -2.07 7.63
CA GLY A 261 -15.40 -2.94 8.54
C GLY A 261 -14.78 -2.24 9.75
N ARG A 262 -14.48 -0.94 9.66
CA ARG A 262 -13.68 -0.20 10.66
C ARG A 262 -14.26 -0.25 12.08
N ALA A 263 -15.57 -0.02 12.23
CA ALA A 263 -16.19 0.01 13.56
C ALA A 263 -16.12 -1.34 14.28
N ALA A 264 -16.38 -2.44 13.55
CA ALA A 264 -16.27 -3.79 14.09
C ALA A 264 -14.80 -4.13 14.42
N PHE A 265 -13.85 -3.76 13.56
CA PHE A 265 -12.43 -3.93 13.79
C PHE A 265 -11.95 -3.20 15.05
N VAL A 266 -12.32 -1.94 15.25
CA VAL A 266 -11.95 -1.18 16.45
C VAL A 266 -12.50 -1.84 17.71
N LYS A 267 -13.73 -2.33 17.66
CA LYS A 267 -14.42 -2.97 18.80
C LYS A 267 -13.82 -4.33 19.17
N THR A 268 -13.51 -5.17 18.17
CA THR A 268 -13.16 -6.59 18.41
C THR A 268 -11.68 -6.89 18.19
N GLY A 269 -11.02 -6.09 17.36
CA GLY A 269 -9.67 -6.36 16.85
C GLY A 269 -9.56 -7.64 16.01
N GLN A 270 -10.67 -8.33 15.79
CA GLN A 270 -10.68 -9.57 15.05
C GLN A 270 -10.59 -9.29 13.55
N VAL A 271 -9.81 -10.11 12.88
CA VAL A 271 -9.58 -10.09 11.45
C VAL A 271 -9.70 -11.52 10.94
N GLN A 272 -10.31 -11.70 9.78
CA GLN A 272 -10.18 -12.96 9.06
C GLN A 272 -8.74 -13.07 8.56
N GLU A 273 -8.10 -14.22 8.77
CA GLU A 273 -6.75 -14.49 8.29
C GLU A 273 -6.80 -15.60 7.24
N ASP A 274 -6.41 -15.27 6.01
CA ASP A 274 -6.30 -16.26 4.94
C ASP A 274 -4.91 -16.90 4.90
N CYS A 275 -3.92 -16.28 5.57
CA CYS A 275 -2.55 -16.77 5.66
C CYS A 275 -2.18 -17.04 7.12
N TRP A 276 -1.12 -17.80 7.34
CA TRP A 276 -0.65 -18.10 8.69
C TRP A 276 -0.18 -16.84 9.44
N PRO A 277 -0.86 -16.47 10.54
CA PRO A 277 -0.54 -15.24 11.29
C PRO A 277 0.68 -15.36 12.21
N GLY A 278 1.35 -16.52 12.24
CA GLY A 278 2.46 -16.80 13.13
C GLY A 278 2.03 -17.37 14.49
N THR A 279 2.99 -17.85 15.25
CA THR A 279 2.75 -18.34 16.63
C THR A 279 2.51 -17.21 17.62
N GLN A 280 3.06 -16.02 17.36
CA GLN A 280 2.74 -14.79 18.07
C GLN A 280 1.57 -14.12 17.34
N ALA A 281 0.36 -14.56 17.62
CA ALA A 281 -0.83 -13.90 17.14
C ALA A 281 -0.81 -12.41 17.53
N ARG A 282 -1.34 -11.55 16.66
CA ARG A 282 -1.51 -10.13 16.93
C ARG A 282 -2.10 -9.95 18.32
N LYS A 283 -1.38 -9.30 19.23
CA LYS A 283 -1.96 -8.89 20.50
C LYS A 283 -2.97 -7.79 20.21
N VAL A 284 -4.23 -8.14 20.23
CA VAL A 284 -5.30 -7.18 20.22
C VAL A 284 -5.40 -6.59 21.62
N LEU A 285 -4.94 -5.37 21.77
CA LEU A 285 -5.32 -4.58 22.93
C LEU A 285 -6.73 -4.04 22.63
N ALA A 286 -7.75 -4.81 23.07
CA ALA A 286 -9.09 -4.28 23.12
C ALA A 286 -9.01 -2.95 23.86
N SER A 287 -9.65 -1.91 23.31
CA SER A 287 -9.82 -0.66 24.03
C SER A 287 -10.47 -1.04 25.37
N ALA A 288 -9.79 -0.76 26.48
CA ALA A 288 -10.40 -0.86 27.79
C ALA A 288 -11.66 -0.02 27.73
N GLY A 289 -12.83 -0.70 27.75
CA GLY A 289 -14.10 -0.04 27.76
C GLY A 289 -14.15 0.86 28.99
N GLY A 290 -14.21 2.16 28.76
CA GLY A 290 -14.56 3.14 29.77
C GLY A 290 -16.06 3.21 29.92
#